data_4e16606edd43360df553ae85aa5f5ea7
#
_entry.id   4e16606edd43360df553ae85aa5f5ea7
#
_cell.length_a   1.000
_cell.length_b   1.000
_cell.length_c   1.000
_cell.angle_alpha   90.00
_cell.angle_beta   90.00
_cell.angle_gamma   90.00
#
_symmetry.space_group_name_H-M   'P 1'
#
loop_
_entity.id
_entity.type
_entity.pdbx_description
1 polymer ?
#
loop_
_entity_poly.entity_id
_entity_poly.type
_entity_poly.pdbx_seq_one_letter_code
_entity_poly.pdbx_strand_id
1 'polypeptide(L)'
;MGLLEEPRYIIKNTCNNFYEMPENTIREKTFCCGSGAGLGADENLEMRLRGGFPRANAVKYVQERHGVNMLACICAIDKAAFPPLLDYWVPEVGVCGVHELLGNALIMEGETERTTNLRGEALADEAVDDIR
;
A
#
# COMPACT_ATOMS: atom_id res chain seq x y z
N MET A 1 7.00 8.86 17.94
CA MET A 1 5.77 8.03 17.93
C MET A 1 6.19 6.63 17.50
N GLY A 2 5.75 5.57 18.15
CA GLY A 2 6.32 4.23 18.01
C GLY A 2 5.39 3.17 17.41
N LEU A 3 4.39 3.56 16.60
CA LEU A 3 3.48 2.62 15.92
C LEU A 3 4.19 1.94 14.73
N LEU A 4 5.14 1.07 15.03
CA LEU A 4 5.95 0.42 14.01
C LEU A 4 5.43 -0.98 13.66
N GLU A 5 4.90 -1.71 14.63
CA GLU A 5 4.48 -3.10 14.44
C GLU A 5 2.96 -3.27 14.29
N GLU A 6 2.16 -2.35 14.81
CA GLU A 6 0.71 -2.43 14.79
C GLU A 6 0.12 -2.51 13.37
N PRO A 7 0.56 -1.69 12.39
CA PRO A 7 0.09 -1.82 11.01
C PRO A 7 0.45 -3.19 10.40
N ARG A 8 1.64 -3.71 10.71
CA ARG A 8 2.09 -5.04 10.27
C ARG A 8 1.23 -6.15 10.84
N TYR A 9 0.88 -6.03 12.11
CA TYR A 9 -0.02 -6.97 12.77
C TYR A 9 -1.39 -7.01 12.07
N ILE A 10 -1.97 -5.85 11.75
CA ILE A 10 -3.23 -5.75 11.04
C ILE A 10 -3.13 -6.42 9.67
N ILE A 11 -2.14 -6.07 8.86
CA ILE A 11 -1.98 -6.61 7.51
C ILE A 11 -1.82 -8.14 7.55
N LYS A 12 -0.99 -8.66 8.44
CA LYS A 12 -0.76 -10.11 8.59
C LYS A 12 -2.01 -10.89 9.00
N ASN A 13 -2.97 -10.24 9.63
CA ASN A 13 -4.23 -10.87 10.06
C ASN A 13 -5.39 -10.60 9.11
N THR A 14 -5.22 -9.76 8.09
CA THR A 14 -6.27 -9.40 7.14
C THR A 14 -5.96 -9.80 5.71
N CYS A 15 -4.70 -10.10 5.41
CA CYS A 15 -4.25 -10.46 4.08
C CYS A 15 -3.64 -11.87 4.07
N ASN A 16 -3.81 -12.59 2.97
CA ASN A 16 -3.24 -13.94 2.82
C ASN A 16 -1.72 -13.94 2.80
N ASN A 17 -1.13 -12.95 2.13
CA ASN A 17 0.30 -12.83 1.99
C ASN A 17 0.78 -11.44 2.42
N PHE A 18 1.83 -11.42 3.23
CA PHE A 18 2.51 -10.21 3.64
C PHE A 18 4.01 -10.35 3.39
N TYR A 19 4.55 -9.43 2.63
CA TYR A 19 5.98 -9.33 2.38
C TYR A 19 6.49 -7.99 2.88
N GLU A 20 7.52 -8.03 3.71
CA GLU A 20 8.15 -6.82 4.25
C GLU A 20 9.11 -6.24 3.22
N MET A 21 9.28 -4.92 3.26
CA MET A 21 10.30 -4.22 2.51
C MET A 21 11.71 -4.57 3.02
N PRO A 22 12.78 -4.29 2.24
CA PRO A 22 14.15 -4.53 2.69
C PRO A 22 14.43 -3.89 4.06
N GLU A 23 15.11 -4.60 4.95
CA GLU A 23 15.32 -4.21 6.36
C GLU A 23 15.93 -2.82 6.54
N ASN A 24 16.73 -2.37 5.60
CA ASN A 24 17.33 -1.04 5.61
C ASN A 24 16.39 0.08 5.12
N THR A 25 15.12 -0.23 4.86
CA THR A 25 14.11 0.72 4.32
C THR A 25 12.82 0.76 5.14
N ILE A 26 12.79 0.12 6.29
CA ILE A 26 11.59 -0.02 7.13
C ILE A 26 11.77 0.61 8.51
N ARG A 27 10.67 0.77 9.22
CA ARG A 27 10.64 1.33 10.59
C ARG A 27 11.29 2.71 10.63
N GLU A 28 12.27 2.90 11.49
CA GLU A 28 13.01 4.16 11.65
C GLU A 28 13.84 4.54 10.41
N LYS A 29 14.11 3.56 9.55
CA LYS A 29 14.89 3.74 8.30
C LYS A 29 14.00 3.94 7.08
N THR A 30 12.72 4.20 7.30
CA THR A 30 11.76 4.33 6.19
C THR A 30 12.12 5.48 5.26
N PHE A 31 12.07 5.24 3.96
CA PHE A 31 12.32 6.28 2.95
C PHE A 31 11.10 7.19 2.77
N CYS A 32 11.36 8.41 2.37
CA CYS A 32 10.36 9.41 2.09
C CYS A 32 9.47 9.02 0.89
N CYS A 33 8.19 9.37 0.94
CA CYS A 33 7.26 9.24 -0.20
C CYS A 33 7.47 10.32 -1.29
N GLY A 34 8.30 11.32 -1.02
CA GLY A 34 8.56 12.45 -1.93
C GLY A 34 7.58 13.61 -1.82
N SER A 35 6.54 13.54 -0.97
CA SER A 35 5.45 14.55 -0.93
C SER A 35 5.42 15.41 0.34
N GLY A 36 6.43 15.31 1.19
CA GLY A 36 6.52 16.11 2.41
C GLY A 36 6.81 17.60 2.14
N ALA A 37 6.75 18.41 3.20
CA ALA A 37 7.17 19.82 3.21
C ALA A 37 6.51 20.70 2.14
N GLY A 38 5.24 20.45 1.77
CA GLY A 38 4.52 21.26 0.78
C GLY A 38 4.77 20.88 -0.68
N LEU A 39 5.51 19.80 -0.96
CA LEU A 39 5.74 19.31 -2.33
C LEU A 39 4.53 18.58 -2.93
N GLY A 40 3.38 18.58 -2.25
CA GLY A 40 2.16 17.88 -2.71
C GLY A 40 1.49 18.45 -3.95
N ALA A 41 1.86 19.65 -4.39
CA ALA A 41 1.29 20.28 -5.58
C ALA A 41 1.77 19.62 -6.89
N ASP A 42 0.91 19.62 -7.91
CA ASP A 42 1.18 19.00 -9.22
C ASP A 42 2.39 19.61 -9.93
N GLU A 43 2.65 20.89 -9.70
CA GLU A 43 3.81 21.62 -10.23
C GLU A 43 5.15 20.99 -9.79
N ASN A 44 5.15 20.26 -8.68
CA ASN A 44 6.31 19.58 -8.11
C ASN A 44 6.39 18.08 -8.46
N LEU A 45 5.56 17.59 -9.38
CA LEU A 45 5.44 16.16 -9.66
C LEU A 45 6.79 15.53 -10.01
N GLU A 46 7.58 16.16 -10.88
CA GLU A 46 8.89 15.63 -11.26
C GLU A 46 9.84 15.50 -10.05
N MET A 47 9.87 16.51 -9.19
CA MET A 47 10.67 16.49 -7.96
C MET A 47 10.20 15.39 -7.01
N ARG A 48 8.89 15.20 -6.89
CA ARG A 48 8.28 14.13 -6.08
C ARG A 48 8.65 12.75 -6.60
N LEU A 49 8.56 12.52 -7.91
CA LEU A 49 8.92 11.25 -8.54
C LEU A 49 10.39 10.92 -8.35
N ARG A 50 11.28 11.91 -8.44
CA ARG A 50 12.71 11.73 -8.18
C ARG A 50 13.00 11.54 -6.69
N GLY A 51 12.40 12.34 -5.82
CA GLY A 51 12.59 12.24 -4.37
C GLY A 51 12.02 10.96 -3.76
N GLY A 52 10.93 10.44 -4.31
CA GLY A 52 10.32 9.17 -3.91
C GLY A 52 10.97 7.92 -4.51
N PHE A 53 11.89 8.07 -5.48
CA PHE A 53 12.52 6.95 -6.17
C PHE A 53 13.14 5.89 -5.23
N PRO A 54 13.88 6.23 -4.15
CA PRO A 54 14.41 5.22 -3.25
C PRO A 54 13.31 4.33 -2.63
N ARG A 55 12.15 4.91 -2.32
CA ARG A 55 10.99 4.17 -1.84
C ARG A 55 10.39 3.28 -2.92
N ALA A 56 10.20 3.82 -4.12
CA ALA A 56 9.70 3.04 -5.26
C ALA A 56 10.64 1.87 -5.61
N ASN A 57 11.95 2.09 -5.55
CA ASN A 57 12.94 1.04 -5.79
C ASN A 57 12.88 -0.08 -4.72
N ALA A 58 12.59 0.26 -3.47
CA ALA A 58 12.37 -0.73 -2.42
C ALA A 58 11.09 -1.57 -2.68
N VAL A 59 10.01 -0.94 -3.17
CA VAL A 59 8.79 -1.65 -3.59
C VAL A 59 9.07 -2.56 -4.78
N LYS A 60 9.77 -2.06 -5.79
CA LYS A 60 10.17 -2.83 -6.98
C LYS A 60 10.96 -4.08 -6.61
N TYR A 61 11.90 -3.96 -5.69
CA TYR A 61 12.69 -5.09 -5.20
C TYR A 61 11.82 -6.22 -4.62
N VAL A 62 10.76 -5.88 -3.88
CA VAL A 62 9.83 -6.87 -3.31
C VAL A 62 8.92 -7.42 -4.41
N GLN A 63 8.44 -6.57 -5.32
CA GLN A 63 7.60 -6.98 -6.43
C GLN A 63 8.30 -7.99 -7.35
N GLU A 64 9.52 -7.74 -7.75
CA GLU A 64 10.31 -8.64 -8.62
C GLU A 64 10.59 -10.01 -7.97
N ARG A 65 10.64 -10.08 -6.63
CA ARG A 65 10.93 -11.31 -5.88
C ARG A 65 9.72 -12.12 -5.50
N HIS A 66 8.61 -11.45 -5.22
CA HIS A 66 7.45 -12.07 -4.59
C HIS A 66 6.15 -11.84 -5.38
N GLY A 67 6.19 -11.06 -6.46
CA GLY A 67 5.01 -10.78 -7.26
C GLY A 67 3.92 -10.01 -6.51
N VAL A 68 4.29 -9.15 -5.55
CA VAL A 68 3.32 -8.36 -4.78
C VAL A 68 2.55 -7.41 -5.72
N ASN A 69 1.27 -7.24 -5.47
CA ASN A 69 0.37 -6.42 -6.26
C ASN A 69 -0.11 -5.16 -5.53
N MET A 70 0.18 -5.03 -4.22
CA MET A 70 -0.35 -3.94 -3.42
C MET A 70 0.68 -3.42 -2.41
N LEU A 71 0.82 -2.10 -2.33
CA LEU A 71 1.53 -1.39 -1.27
C LEU A 71 0.52 -0.86 -0.25
N ALA A 72 0.61 -1.32 0.98
CA ALA A 72 -0.21 -0.81 2.09
C ALA A 72 0.45 0.39 2.76
N CYS A 73 -0.30 1.47 2.95
CA CYS A 73 0.15 2.67 3.64
C CYS A 73 -0.81 3.08 4.77
N ILE A 74 -0.25 3.73 5.80
CA ILE A 74 -1.01 4.19 6.97
C ILE A 74 -1.34 5.69 6.92
N CYS A 75 -0.67 6.44 6.07
CA CYS A 75 -0.79 7.89 5.94
C CYS A 75 -1.65 8.25 4.73
N ALA A 76 -2.59 9.18 4.89
CA ALA A 76 -3.41 9.67 3.78
C ALA A 76 -2.58 10.37 2.70
N ILE A 77 -1.51 11.06 3.09
CA ILE A 77 -0.59 11.72 2.14
C ILE A 77 0.18 10.67 1.35
N ASP A 78 0.66 9.61 1.98
CA ASP A 78 1.32 8.51 1.28
C ASP A 78 0.37 7.85 0.28
N LYS A 79 -0.90 7.64 0.68
CA LYS A 79 -1.92 7.09 -0.20
C LYS A 79 -2.20 7.96 -1.43
N ALA A 80 -2.06 9.28 -1.30
CA ALA A 80 -2.19 10.21 -2.42
C ALA A 80 -0.89 10.33 -3.25
N ALA A 81 0.27 10.15 -2.62
CA ALA A 81 1.57 10.34 -3.25
C ALA A 81 2.10 9.12 -3.99
N PHE A 82 1.83 7.92 -3.47
CA PHE A 82 2.34 6.69 -4.05
C PHE A 82 1.72 6.29 -5.39
N PRO A 83 0.43 6.51 -5.70
CA PRO A 83 -0.09 6.15 -7.01
C PRO A 83 0.72 6.74 -8.16
N PRO A 84 0.91 8.07 -8.31
CA PRO A 84 1.72 8.60 -9.41
C PRO A 84 3.19 8.18 -9.35
N LEU A 85 3.75 7.92 -8.15
CA LEU A 85 5.10 7.43 -8.00
C LEU A 85 5.25 5.99 -8.50
N LEU A 86 4.33 5.11 -8.12
CA LEU A 86 4.38 3.71 -8.53
C LEU A 86 3.97 3.53 -9.98
N ASP A 87 2.96 4.26 -10.49
CA ASP A 87 2.60 4.25 -11.90
C ASP A 87 3.79 4.55 -12.81
N TYR A 88 4.70 5.40 -12.32
CA TYR A 88 5.91 5.75 -13.08
C TYR A 88 7.05 4.71 -12.94
N TRP A 89 7.27 4.17 -11.72
CA TRP A 89 8.45 3.34 -11.43
C TRP A 89 8.16 1.85 -11.32
N VAL A 90 6.97 1.46 -10.87
CA VAL A 90 6.55 0.07 -10.57
C VAL A 90 5.05 -0.09 -10.84
N PRO A 91 4.59 0.03 -12.10
CA PRO A 91 3.18 0.11 -12.45
C PRO A 91 2.37 -1.15 -12.10
N GLU A 92 3.03 -2.25 -11.78
CA GLU A 92 2.39 -3.51 -11.39
C GLU A 92 1.85 -3.49 -9.95
N VAL A 93 2.18 -2.46 -9.15
CA VAL A 93 1.83 -2.39 -7.73
C VAL A 93 0.83 -1.26 -7.47
N GLY A 94 -0.37 -1.62 -7.06
CA GLY A 94 -1.37 -0.67 -6.59
C GLY A 94 -1.09 -0.14 -5.18
N VAL A 95 -1.89 0.82 -4.73
CA VAL A 95 -1.75 1.45 -3.40
C VAL A 95 -3.06 1.35 -2.63
N CYS A 96 -3.01 0.87 -1.40
CA CYS A 96 -4.16 0.83 -0.50
C CYS A 96 -3.81 1.36 0.90
N GLY A 97 -4.83 1.78 1.63
CA GLY A 97 -4.70 2.08 3.06
C GLY A 97 -4.85 0.80 3.89
N VAL A 98 -4.13 0.70 5.00
CA VAL A 98 -4.30 -0.42 5.96
C VAL A 98 -5.75 -0.53 6.44
N HIS A 99 -6.43 0.61 6.62
CA HIS A 99 -7.86 0.63 7.01
C HIS A 99 -8.79 0.08 5.91
N GLU A 100 -8.42 0.19 4.64
CA GLU A 100 -9.19 -0.39 3.53
C GLU A 100 -9.04 -1.91 3.52
N LEU A 101 -7.83 -2.42 3.73
CA LEU A 101 -7.58 -3.86 3.86
C LEU A 101 -8.38 -4.45 5.03
N LEU A 102 -8.34 -3.79 6.19
CA LEU A 102 -9.12 -4.20 7.34
C LEU A 102 -10.63 -4.17 7.04
N GLY A 103 -11.12 -3.08 6.45
CA GLY A 103 -12.53 -2.94 6.10
C GLY A 103 -13.03 -4.01 5.11
N ASN A 104 -12.18 -4.41 4.15
CA ASN A 104 -12.51 -5.48 3.20
C ASN A 104 -12.52 -6.87 3.86
N ALA A 105 -11.74 -7.08 4.91
CA ALA A 105 -11.67 -8.35 5.63
C ALA A 105 -12.76 -8.51 6.71
N LEU A 106 -13.45 -7.42 7.09
CA LEU A 106 -14.50 -7.47 8.11
C LEU A 106 -15.79 -8.05 7.52
N ILE A 107 -16.30 -9.09 8.18
CA ILE A 107 -17.65 -9.63 7.96
C ILE A 107 -18.48 -9.30 9.21
N MET A 108 -19.51 -8.49 9.04
CA MET A 108 -20.39 -8.11 10.15
C MET A 108 -21.40 -9.21 10.44
N GLU A 109 -21.87 -9.28 11.69
CA GLU A 109 -22.88 -10.27 12.10
C GLU A 109 -24.14 -10.18 11.22
N GLY A 110 -24.52 -11.30 10.60
CA GLY A 110 -25.64 -11.36 9.66
C GLY A 110 -25.31 -10.99 8.21
N GLU A 111 -24.09 -10.59 7.90
CA GLU A 111 -23.63 -10.40 6.53
C GLU A 111 -23.08 -11.72 5.94
N THR A 112 -23.41 -11.95 4.68
CA THR A 112 -22.71 -12.94 3.85
C THR A 112 -21.40 -12.34 3.33
N GLU A 113 -20.54 -13.18 2.80
CA GLU A 113 -19.29 -12.77 2.17
C GLU A 113 -19.50 -11.61 1.18
N ARG A 114 -18.68 -10.56 1.29
CA ARG A 114 -18.82 -9.39 0.43
C ARG A 114 -18.48 -9.73 -1.02
N THR A 115 -19.38 -9.36 -1.91
CA THR A 115 -19.16 -9.45 -3.37
C THR A 115 -18.62 -8.15 -3.97
N THR A 116 -18.53 -7.09 -3.15
CA THR A 116 -18.02 -5.78 -3.56
C THR A 116 -17.00 -5.26 -2.54
N ASN A 117 -16.03 -4.48 -3.02
CA ASN A 117 -15.13 -3.74 -2.14
C ASN A 117 -15.85 -2.53 -1.48
N LEU A 118 -15.16 -1.81 -0.59
CA LEU A 118 -15.72 -0.63 0.09
C LEU A 118 -16.09 0.53 -0.86
N ARG A 119 -15.65 0.50 -2.11
CA ARG A 119 -16.01 1.48 -3.15
C ARG A 119 -17.24 1.05 -3.97
N GLY A 120 -17.81 -0.13 -3.68
CA GLY A 120 -18.94 -0.69 -4.41
C GLY A 120 -18.58 -1.36 -5.73
N GLU A 121 -17.29 -1.55 -6.01
CA GLU A 121 -16.81 -2.27 -7.19
C GLU A 121 -16.93 -3.79 -6.94
N ALA A 122 -17.37 -4.55 -7.94
CA ALA A 122 -17.44 -6.01 -7.84
C ALA A 122 -16.04 -6.59 -7.62
N LEU A 123 -15.93 -7.48 -6.64
CA LEU A 123 -14.72 -8.26 -6.45
C LEU A 123 -14.65 -9.29 -7.58
N ALA A 124 -13.52 -9.35 -8.30
CA ALA A 124 -13.27 -10.42 -9.23
C ALA A 124 -13.15 -11.76 -8.48
N ASP A 125 -13.71 -12.83 -9.05
CA ASP A 125 -13.70 -14.16 -8.41
C ASP A 125 -12.29 -14.62 -8.00
N GLU A 126 -11.27 -14.24 -8.78
CA GLU A 126 -9.85 -14.53 -8.49
C GLU A 126 -9.28 -13.66 -7.36
N ALA A 127 -9.84 -12.47 -7.11
CA ALA A 127 -9.36 -11.56 -6.05
C ALA A 127 -9.89 -11.95 -4.66
N VAL A 128 -10.98 -12.71 -4.59
CA VAL A 128 -11.56 -13.21 -3.32
C VAL A 128 -10.63 -14.22 -2.66
N ASP A 129 -9.96 -15.06 -3.45
CA ASP A 129 -9.01 -16.06 -2.94
C ASP A 129 -7.67 -15.44 -2.49
N ASP A 130 -7.28 -14.28 -3.03
CA ASP A 130 -6.05 -13.57 -2.64
C ASP A 130 -6.24 -12.64 -1.42
N ILE A 131 -7.48 -12.35 -1.01
CA ILE A 131 -7.81 -11.48 0.13
C ILE A 131 -8.13 -12.27 1.41
N ARG A 132 -8.16 -13.59 1.34
CA ARG A 132 -8.42 -14.48 2.49
C ARG A 132 -7.16 -14.91 3.22
#